data_765cf647c73cb55b26eddd82841490a9
#
_entry.id   765cf647c73cb55b26eddd82841490a9
#
_cell.length_a   1.000
_cell.length_b   1.000
_cell.length_c   1.000
_cell.angle_alpha   90.00
_cell.angle_beta   90.00
_cell.angle_gamma   90.00
#
_symmetry.space_group_name_H-M   'P 1'
#
loop_
_entity.id
_entity.type
_entity.pdbx_description
1 polymer ?
#
loop_
_entity_poly.entity_id
_entity_poly.type
_entity_poly.pdbx_seq_one_letter_code
_entity_poly.pdbx_strand_id
1 'polypeptide(L)'
;MPLPSHTLVDGVVVLSPLGWDDVGPYLAGEDGEIVRWLSGGRGTPATVRAHVRRAIERWADGGPKLSFGIRVDGGAVLAGTIDADLDPAAGARRAGLSYGIYPAFRRRGLATRAVRLAARYLGERGDVDRISIDVHPANRASIGVARRAGFRFLRHVVDAEGDFDRYELIVRAPVVPAPPPQPRHGLR
;
A
#
# COMPACT_ATOMS: atom_id res chain seq x y z
N MET A 1 23.56 -2.79 -6.44
CA MET A 1 22.67 -1.93 -7.22
C MET A 1 22.07 -0.89 -6.29
N PRO A 2 21.98 0.39 -6.67
CA PRO A 2 21.23 1.37 -5.86
C PRO A 2 19.76 0.94 -5.78
N LEU A 3 19.15 1.14 -4.59
CA LEU A 3 17.72 0.89 -4.39
C LEU A 3 16.91 1.83 -5.30
N PRO A 4 15.76 1.38 -5.84
CA PRO A 4 14.91 2.24 -6.65
C PRO A 4 14.52 3.51 -5.88
N SER A 5 14.28 4.61 -6.59
CA SER A 5 14.04 5.95 -6.04
C SER A 5 12.83 6.08 -5.07
N HIS A 6 12.02 5.01 -4.95
CA HIS A 6 10.83 4.96 -4.08
C HIS A 6 10.93 3.86 -3.02
N THR A 7 12.13 3.66 -2.45
CA THR A 7 12.34 2.67 -1.38
C THR A 7 12.05 3.29 -0.03
N LEU A 8 11.20 2.63 0.77
CA LEU A 8 10.85 3.03 2.13
C LEU A 8 11.39 2.00 3.12
N VAL A 9 11.95 2.46 4.22
CA VAL A 9 12.64 1.58 5.19
C VAL A 9 12.23 1.95 6.62
N ASP A 10 12.05 0.94 7.48
CA ASP A 10 11.86 1.13 8.94
C ASP A 10 12.90 0.38 9.80
N GLY A 11 13.95 -0.13 9.17
CA GLY A 11 15.00 -0.95 9.83
C GLY A 11 14.70 -2.45 9.85
N VAL A 12 13.47 -2.88 9.61
CA VAL A 12 13.06 -4.30 9.56
C VAL A 12 12.42 -4.63 8.21
N VAL A 13 11.56 -3.73 7.73
CA VAL A 13 10.84 -3.88 6.47
C VAL A 13 11.37 -2.86 5.47
N VAL A 14 11.55 -3.32 4.24
CA VAL A 14 11.80 -2.49 3.07
C VAL A 14 10.60 -2.62 2.13
N LEU A 15 9.99 -1.49 1.76
CA LEU A 15 9.03 -1.43 0.66
C LEU A 15 9.74 -0.87 -0.57
N SER A 16 9.70 -1.58 -1.66
CA SER A 16 10.19 -1.11 -2.96
C SER A 16 9.24 -1.53 -4.07
N PRO A 17 9.17 -0.80 -5.18
CA PRO A 17 8.37 -1.20 -6.32
C PRO A 17 8.61 -2.66 -6.72
N LEU A 18 7.55 -3.36 -7.14
CA LEU A 18 7.70 -4.71 -7.71
C LEU A 18 8.50 -4.66 -9.01
N GLY A 19 9.36 -5.65 -9.23
CA GLY A 19 10.19 -5.80 -10.40
C GLY A 19 10.13 -7.21 -11.00
N TRP A 20 10.81 -7.42 -12.13
CA TRP A 20 10.79 -8.70 -12.83
C TRP A 20 11.34 -9.87 -12.00
N ASP A 21 12.29 -9.60 -11.13
CA ASP A 21 12.88 -10.61 -10.23
C ASP A 21 11.89 -11.12 -9.17
N ASP A 22 10.76 -10.41 -8.96
CA ASP A 22 9.73 -10.78 -8.01
C ASP A 22 8.75 -11.84 -8.53
N VAL A 23 8.72 -12.12 -9.83
CA VAL A 23 7.76 -13.06 -10.43
C VAL A 23 7.84 -14.45 -9.80
N GLY A 24 9.05 -14.98 -9.64
CA GLY A 24 9.26 -16.29 -9.02
C GLY A 24 8.87 -16.31 -7.53
N PRO A 25 9.44 -15.43 -6.71
CA PRO A 25 9.07 -15.29 -5.29
C PRO A 25 7.57 -15.03 -5.05
N TYR A 26 6.93 -14.23 -5.91
CA TYR A 26 5.50 -13.95 -5.83
C TYR A 26 4.67 -15.24 -5.97
N LEU A 27 4.94 -16.02 -7.03
CA LEU A 27 4.28 -17.32 -7.27
C LEU A 27 4.53 -18.32 -6.13
N ALA A 28 5.77 -18.39 -5.65
CA ALA A 28 6.15 -19.30 -4.57
C ALA A 28 5.53 -18.94 -3.23
N GLY A 29 5.25 -17.65 -3.01
CA GLY A 29 4.68 -17.12 -1.77
C GLY A 29 3.16 -17.22 -1.67
N GLU A 30 2.46 -17.49 -2.78
CA GLU A 30 1.00 -17.52 -2.79
C GLU A 30 0.47 -18.81 -2.15
N ASP A 31 -0.47 -18.67 -1.20
CA ASP A 31 -1.16 -19.78 -0.54
C ASP A 31 -2.68 -19.58 -0.53
N GLY A 32 -3.39 -20.54 0.08
CA GLY A 32 -4.86 -20.50 0.15
C GLY A 32 -5.42 -19.27 0.89
N GLU A 33 -4.70 -18.71 1.87
CA GLU A 33 -5.13 -17.51 2.59
C GLU A 33 -5.01 -16.26 1.70
N ILE A 34 -3.91 -16.13 0.94
CA ILE A 34 -3.75 -15.04 -0.04
C ILE A 34 -4.83 -15.13 -1.12
N VAL A 35 -5.06 -16.33 -1.65
CA VAL A 35 -6.11 -16.56 -2.65
C VAL A 35 -7.48 -16.18 -2.09
N ARG A 36 -7.80 -16.61 -0.88
CA ARG A 36 -9.08 -16.35 -0.23
C ARG A 36 -9.35 -14.87 0.02
N TRP A 37 -8.35 -14.14 0.52
CA TRP A 37 -8.57 -12.79 1.06
C TRP A 37 -8.08 -11.66 0.17
N LEU A 38 -7.25 -11.94 -0.83
CA LEU A 38 -6.59 -10.89 -1.60
C LEU A 38 -6.73 -11.06 -3.11
N SER A 39 -6.39 -12.23 -3.66
CA SER A 39 -6.30 -12.39 -5.12
C SER A 39 -7.53 -13.01 -5.77
N GLY A 40 -8.37 -13.70 -5.01
CA GLY A 40 -9.57 -14.38 -5.53
C GLY A 40 -9.29 -15.58 -6.45
N GLY A 41 -8.01 -15.85 -6.76
CA GLY A 41 -7.59 -16.96 -7.61
C GLY A 41 -6.08 -17.15 -7.58
N ARG A 42 -5.61 -18.39 -7.82
CA ARG A 42 -4.18 -18.67 -7.90
C ARG A 42 -3.54 -18.00 -9.11
N GLY A 43 -2.40 -17.38 -8.87
CA GLY A 43 -1.55 -16.84 -9.93
C GLY A 43 -0.96 -17.94 -10.80
N THR A 44 -0.83 -17.68 -12.09
CA THR A 44 -0.01 -18.43 -13.03
C THR A 44 1.22 -17.60 -13.41
N PRO A 45 2.28 -18.23 -13.97
CA PRO A 45 3.42 -17.45 -14.46
C PRO A 45 3.02 -16.32 -15.41
N ALA A 46 2.03 -16.55 -16.26
CA ALA A 46 1.53 -15.54 -17.21
C ALA A 46 0.80 -14.38 -16.51
N THR A 47 -0.11 -14.69 -15.57
CA THR A 47 -0.88 -13.66 -14.85
C THR A 47 -0.01 -12.84 -13.92
N VAL A 48 0.95 -13.46 -13.22
CA VAL A 48 1.89 -12.73 -12.34
C VAL A 48 2.85 -11.87 -13.15
N ARG A 49 3.38 -12.36 -14.28
CA ARG A 49 4.17 -11.50 -15.20
C ARG A 49 3.39 -10.31 -15.70
N ALA A 50 2.12 -10.49 -16.07
CA ALA A 50 1.25 -9.40 -16.48
C ALA A 50 0.97 -8.41 -15.34
N HIS A 51 0.82 -8.90 -14.11
CA HIS A 51 0.66 -8.06 -12.92
C HIS A 51 1.91 -7.21 -12.68
N VAL A 52 3.10 -7.83 -12.65
CA VAL A 52 4.39 -7.13 -12.44
C VAL A 52 4.64 -6.09 -13.54
N ARG A 53 4.36 -6.42 -14.81
CA ARG A 53 4.47 -5.46 -15.91
C ARG A 53 3.60 -4.22 -15.64
N ARG A 54 2.32 -4.43 -15.33
CA ARG A 54 1.41 -3.31 -15.00
C ARG A 54 1.87 -2.52 -13.78
N ALA A 55 2.45 -3.18 -12.78
CA ALA A 55 3.01 -2.51 -11.61
C ALA A 55 4.15 -1.58 -12.00
N ILE A 56 5.08 -2.03 -12.86
CA ILE A 56 6.20 -1.22 -13.37
C ILE A 56 5.68 -0.01 -14.16
N GLU A 57 4.74 -0.24 -15.10
CA GLU A 57 4.12 0.82 -15.90
C GLU A 57 3.45 1.88 -15.01
N ARG A 58 2.63 1.46 -14.05
CA ARG A 58 1.94 2.38 -13.13
C ARG A 58 2.87 3.14 -12.21
N TRP A 59 4.01 2.57 -11.83
CA TRP A 59 5.02 3.29 -11.08
C TRP A 59 5.66 4.41 -11.93
N ALA A 60 5.89 4.17 -13.23
CA ALA A 60 6.41 5.17 -14.14
C ALA A 60 5.41 6.33 -14.33
N ASP A 61 4.11 6.04 -14.33
CA ASP A 61 3.02 7.02 -14.49
C ASP A 61 2.60 7.70 -13.17
N GLY A 62 3.12 7.25 -12.01
CA GLY A 62 2.76 7.79 -10.69
C GLY A 62 1.40 7.35 -10.14
N GLY A 63 0.80 6.30 -10.70
CA GLY A 63 -0.49 5.75 -10.27
C GLY A 63 -1.35 5.24 -11.44
N PRO A 64 -2.63 4.94 -11.22
CA PRO A 64 -3.43 5.07 -9.99
C PRO A 64 -3.16 3.99 -8.93
N LYS A 65 -2.46 2.90 -9.26
CA LYS A 65 -2.13 1.83 -8.33
C LYS A 65 -0.62 1.68 -8.20
N LEU A 66 -0.11 1.75 -6.98
CA LEU A 66 1.29 1.59 -6.65
C LEU A 66 1.51 0.26 -5.90
N SER A 67 2.17 -0.69 -6.55
CA SER A 67 2.43 -2.02 -5.98
C SER A 67 3.86 -2.11 -5.45
N PHE A 68 3.99 -2.41 -4.16
CA PHE A 68 5.29 -2.63 -3.50
C PHE A 68 5.49 -4.09 -3.13
N GLY A 69 6.71 -4.56 -3.23
CA GLY A 69 7.18 -5.73 -2.50
C GLY A 69 7.44 -5.37 -1.03
N ILE A 70 6.93 -6.20 -0.11
CA ILE A 70 7.30 -6.17 1.31
C ILE A 70 8.51 -7.06 1.47
N ARG A 71 9.65 -6.49 1.82
CA ARG A 71 10.92 -7.21 1.86
C ARG A 71 11.54 -7.20 3.26
N VAL A 72 12.33 -8.22 3.53
CA VAL A 72 13.15 -8.39 4.73
C VAL A 72 14.62 -8.59 4.34
N ASP A 73 15.49 -8.76 5.31
CA ASP A 73 16.92 -9.01 5.13
C ASP A 73 17.59 -7.92 4.25
N GLY A 74 17.38 -6.67 4.65
CA GLY A 74 17.92 -5.51 3.93
C GLY A 74 17.32 -5.27 2.53
N GLY A 75 16.18 -5.92 2.23
CA GLY A 75 15.52 -5.82 0.93
C GLY A 75 15.73 -7.01 0.00
N ALA A 76 16.54 -8.00 0.41
CA ALA A 76 16.89 -9.14 -0.44
C ALA A 76 15.77 -10.15 -0.63
N VAL A 77 14.88 -10.31 0.38
CA VAL A 77 13.88 -11.38 0.41
C VAL A 77 12.47 -10.80 0.32
N LEU A 78 11.70 -11.19 -0.68
CA LEU A 78 10.29 -10.83 -0.82
C LEU A 78 9.45 -11.64 0.17
N ALA A 79 8.87 -10.97 1.16
CA ALA A 79 8.06 -11.55 2.24
C ALA A 79 6.54 -11.37 2.04
N GLY A 80 6.15 -10.60 1.04
CA GLY A 80 4.74 -10.28 0.73
C GLY A 80 4.62 -9.09 -0.19
N THR A 81 3.40 -8.61 -0.36
CA THR A 81 3.10 -7.44 -1.20
C THR A 81 2.15 -6.48 -0.51
N ILE A 82 2.18 -5.21 -0.89
CA ILE A 82 1.22 -4.20 -0.50
C ILE A 82 0.93 -3.29 -1.69
N ASP A 83 -0.33 -3.08 -1.97
CA ASP A 83 -0.81 -2.19 -3.00
C ASP A 83 -1.43 -0.93 -2.37
N ALA A 84 -1.19 0.21 -3.00
CA ALA A 84 -1.88 1.46 -2.72
C ALA A 84 -2.68 1.85 -3.97
N ASP A 85 -4.01 1.77 -3.88
CA ASP A 85 -4.93 2.20 -4.92
C ASP A 85 -5.31 3.66 -4.67
N LEU A 86 -4.86 4.55 -5.54
CA LEU A 86 -5.19 5.98 -5.52
C LEU A 86 -6.53 6.16 -6.23
N ASP A 87 -7.50 6.80 -5.56
CA ASP A 87 -8.81 7.06 -6.16
C ASP A 87 -8.88 8.49 -6.72
N PRO A 88 -8.60 8.69 -8.02
CA PRO A 88 -8.65 10.02 -8.64
C PRO A 88 -10.09 10.48 -8.93
N ALA A 89 -11.07 9.56 -8.97
CA ALA A 89 -12.44 9.86 -9.42
C ALA A 89 -13.29 10.51 -8.34
N ALA A 90 -12.97 10.31 -7.07
CA ALA A 90 -13.81 10.75 -5.96
C ALA A 90 -13.67 12.25 -5.60
N GLY A 91 -12.84 13.03 -6.30
CA GLY A 91 -12.50 14.40 -5.86
C GLY A 91 -11.99 14.43 -4.41
N ALA A 92 -11.97 13.27 -3.79
CA ALA A 92 -11.55 13.03 -2.42
C ALA A 92 -10.17 12.39 -2.51
N ARG A 93 -9.19 13.08 -2.00
CA ARG A 93 -7.79 12.68 -1.85
C ARG A 93 -7.69 11.41 -1.01
N ARG A 94 -8.06 10.26 -1.60
CA ARG A 94 -8.20 8.97 -0.93
C ARG A 94 -7.31 7.91 -1.56
N ALA A 95 -6.88 6.96 -0.72
CA ALA A 95 -6.20 5.76 -1.16
C ALA A 95 -6.74 4.54 -0.40
N GLY A 96 -6.80 3.39 -1.08
CA GLY A 96 -7.04 2.09 -0.46
C GLY A 96 -5.73 1.33 -0.28
N LEU A 97 -5.56 0.59 0.81
CA LEU A 97 -4.44 -0.33 0.99
C LEU A 97 -4.93 -1.77 1.02
N SER A 98 -4.31 -2.62 0.21
CA SER A 98 -4.45 -4.08 0.28
C SER A 98 -3.08 -4.74 0.41
N TYR A 99 -2.95 -5.83 1.17
CA TYR A 99 -1.66 -6.44 1.47
C TYR A 99 -1.78 -7.92 1.79
N GLY A 100 -0.71 -8.65 1.50
CA GLY A 100 -0.54 -10.05 1.87
C GLY A 100 0.88 -10.34 2.34
N ILE A 101 1.00 -11.19 3.39
CA ILE A 101 2.29 -11.71 3.86
C ILE A 101 2.36 -13.19 3.54
N TYR A 102 3.46 -13.59 2.93
CA TYR A 102 3.70 -14.99 2.58
C TYR A 102 3.85 -15.88 3.83
N PRO A 103 3.43 -17.15 3.76
CA PRO A 103 3.31 -18.04 4.94
C PRO A 103 4.53 -18.04 5.85
N ALA A 104 5.73 -18.17 5.28
CA ALA A 104 7.00 -18.24 6.01
C ALA A 104 7.32 -16.99 6.85
N PHE A 105 6.66 -15.85 6.55
CA PHE A 105 6.95 -14.56 7.14
C PHE A 105 5.83 -14.02 8.04
N ARG A 106 4.73 -14.75 8.18
CA ARG A 106 3.60 -14.36 9.03
C ARG A 106 3.95 -14.30 10.51
N ARG A 107 3.12 -13.60 11.29
CA ARG A 107 3.24 -13.46 12.76
C ARG A 107 4.52 -12.77 13.25
N ARG A 108 5.24 -12.07 12.37
CA ARG A 108 6.45 -11.29 12.69
C ARG A 108 6.18 -9.77 12.71
N GLY A 109 4.93 -9.34 12.65
CA GLY A 109 4.55 -7.91 12.65
C GLY A 109 4.79 -7.18 11.33
N LEU A 110 5.26 -7.87 10.27
CA LEU A 110 5.65 -7.26 9.01
C LEU A 110 4.51 -6.49 8.31
N ALA A 111 3.29 -7.05 8.30
CA ALA A 111 2.12 -6.37 7.72
C ALA A 111 1.85 -5.01 8.38
N THR A 112 1.90 -4.94 9.72
CA THR A 112 1.68 -3.68 10.44
C THR A 112 2.74 -2.64 10.11
N ARG A 113 4.01 -3.05 9.98
CA ARG A 113 5.12 -2.18 9.57
C ARG A 113 4.95 -1.70 8.14
N ALA A 114 4.64 -2.61 7.21
CA ALA A 114 4.41 -2.30 5.80
C ALA A 114 3.26 -1.29 5.62
N VAL A 115 2.13 -1.50 6.30
CA VAL A 115 0.98 -0.60 6.27
C VAL A 115 1.35 0.79 6.81
N ARG A 116 2.11 0.88 7.92
CA ARG A 116 2.58 2.17 8.46
C ARG A 116 3.52 2.90 7.50
N LEU A 117 4.45 2.17 6.86
CA LEU A 117 5.36 2.74 5.87
C LEU A 117 4.60 3.27 4.66
N ALA A 118 3.67 2.48 4.11
CA ALA A 118 2.84 2.89 2.97
C ALA A 118 1.95 4.09 3.33
N ALA A 119 1.34 4.09 4.52
CA ALA A 119 0.51 5.20 4.97
C ALA A 119 1.31 6.51 5.16
N ARG A 120 2.53 6.42 5.69
CA ARG A 120 3.43 7.58 5.78
C ARG A 120 3.77 8.12 4.39
N TYR A 121 4.19 7.25 3.47
CA TYR A 121 4.50 7.64 2.10
C TYR A 121 3.32 8.34 1.41
N LEU A 122 2.11 7.79 1.54
CA LEU A 122 0.90 8.39 0.97
C LEU A 122 0.58 9.76 1.59
N GLY A 123 0.78 9.93 2.89
CA GLY A 123 0.61 11.23 3.56
C GLY A 123 1.64 12.27 3.12
N GLU A 124 2.89 11.85 2.88
CA GLU A 124 3.97 12.72 2.41
C GLU A 124 3.80 13.15 0.94
N ARG A 125 3.07 12.38 0.12
CA ARG A 125 2.75 12.78 -1.27
C ARG A 125 1.98 14.09 -1.36
N GLY A 126 1.19 14.41 -0.35
CA GLY A 126 0.40 15.64 -0.32
C GLY A 126 -0.88 15.62 -1.17
N ASP A 127 -1.17 14.54 -1.88
CA ASP A 127 -2.38 14.33 -2.70
C ASP A 127 -3.37 13.32 -2.07
N VAL A 128 -3.05 12.79 -0.89
CA VAL A 128 -3.89 11.85 -0.13
C VAL A 128 -4.14 12.42 1.27
N ASP A 129 -5.41 12.47 1.70
CA ASP A 129 -5.81 12.90 3.04
C ASP A 129 -6.38 11.75 3.87
N ARG A 130 -6.90 10.72 3.21
CA ARG A 130 -7.55 9.57 3.84
C ARG A 130 -7.09 8.27 3.21
N ILE A 131 -6.80 7.31 4.06
CA ILE A 131 -6.39 5.97 3.64
C ILE A 131 -7.38 4.97 4.24
N SER A 132 -7.90 4.07 3.42
CA SER A 132 -8.80 2.99 3.87
C SER A 132 -8.15 1.62 3.73
N ILE A 133 -8.61 0.71 4.58
CA ILE A 133 -8.40 -0.74 4.47
C ILE A 133 -9.77 -1.39 4.60
N ASP A 134 -10.20 -2.09 3.57
CA ASP A 134 -11.44 -2.85 3.59
C ASP A 134 -11.12 -4.31 3.92
N VAL A 135 -11.77 -4.84 4.95
CA VAL A 135 -11.45 -6.15 5.52
C VAL A 135 -12.70 -6.96 5.70
N HIS A 136 -12.74 -8.15 5.12
CA HIS A 136 -13.84 -9.09 5.39
C HIS A 136 -13.93 -9.35 6.91
N PRO A 137 -15.14 -9.31 7.55
CA PRO A 137 -15.29 -9.42 9.01
C PRO A 137 -14.70 -10.70 9.63
N ALA A 138 -14.61 -11.77 8.86
CA ALA A 138 -13.97 -13.02 9.30
C ALA A 138 -12.43 -12.98 9.27
N ASN A 139 -11.81 -12.00 8.59
CA ASN A 139 -10.34 -11.89 8.52
C ASN A 139 -9.77 -11.17 9.76
N ARG A 140 -9.80 -11.88 10.91
CA ARG A 140 -9.32 -11.35 12.20
C ARG A 140 -7.86 -10.87 12.16
N ALA A 141 -7.03 -11.51 11.35
CA ALA A 141 -5.62 -11.15 11.20
C ALA A 141 -5.48 -9.73 10.60
N SER A 142 -6.18 -9.46 9.50
CA SER A 142 -6.15 -8.15 8.83
C SER A 142 -6.81 -7.05 9.68
N ILE A 143 -7.92 -7.35 10.39
CA ILE A 143 -8.51 -6.43 11.37
C ILE A 143 -7.47 -6.03 12.44
N GLY A 144 -6.73 -7.01 12.96
CA GLY A 144 -5.67 -6.74 13.93
C GLY A 144 -4.54 -5.87 13.37
N VAL A 145 -4.17 -6.05 12.09
CA VAL A 145 -3.16 -5.21 11.43
C VAL A 145 -3.67 -3.78 11.29
N ALA A 146 -4.87 -3.57 10.75
CA ALA A 146 -5.47 -2.25 10.57
C ALA A 146 -5.49 -1.46 11.89
N ARG A 147 -5.99 -2.06 12.97
CA ARG A 147 -6.04 -1.43 14.30
C ARG A 147 -4.65 -1.09 14.84
N ARG A 148 -3.68 -2.02 14.77
CA ARG A 148 -2.30 -1.77 15.22
C ARG A 148 -1.57 -0.74 14.37
N ALA A 149 -1.94 -0.60 13.10
CA ALA A 149 -1.39 0.44 12.23
C ALA A 149 -2.00 1.83 12.48
N GLY A 150 -3.02 1.95 13.34
CA GLY A 150 -3.64 3.21 13.73
C GLY A 150 -4.94 3.53 12.99
N PHE A 151 -5.41 2.62 12.15
CA PHE A 151 -6.70 2.77 11.48
C PHE A 151 -7.84 2.53 12.45
N ARG A 152 -8.91 3.32 12.31
CA ARG A 152 -10.13 3.21 13.11
C ARG A 152 -11.25 2.64 12.27
N PHE A 153 -12.09 1.81 12.87
CA PHE A 153 -13.32 1.34 12.24
C PHE A 153 -14.19 2.54 11.86
N LEU A 154 -14.60 2.60 10.61
CA LEU A 154 -15.46 3.65 10.11
C LEU A 154 -16.91 3.15 9.97
N ARG A 155 -17.10 2.05 9.23
CA ARG A 155 -18.42 1.46 8.97
C ARG A 155 -18.31 0.05 8.40
N HIS A 156 -19.40 -0.67 8.52
CA HIS A 156 -19.63 -1.92 7.80
C HIS A 156 -20.28 -1.60 6.45
N VAL A 157 -19.87 -2.29 5.39
CA VAL A 157 -20.34 -2.10 4.02
C VAL A 157 -20.70 -3.46 3.44
N VAL A 158 -21.90 -3.52 2.83
CA VAL A 158 -22.35 -4.67 2.04
C VAL A 158 -22.81 -4.11 0.69
N ASP A 159 -22.11 -4.45 -0.37
CA ASP A 159 -22.41 -4.00 -1.73
C ASP A 159 -22.05 -5.08 -2.76
N ALA A 160 -22.06 -4.71 -4.05
CA ALA A 160 -21.72 -5.63 -5.14
C ALA A 160 -20.25 -6.13 -5.08
N GLU A 161 -19.37 -5.43 -4.38
CA GLU A 161 -17.96 -5.80 -4.20
C GLU A 161 -17.77 -6.77 -3.03
N GLY A 162 -18.74 -6.86 -2.13
CA GLY A 162 -18.74 -7.84 -1.04
C GLY A 162 -19.21 -7.31 0.30
N ASP A 163 -18.82 -8.06 1.34
CA ASP A 163 -19.09 -7.80 2.76
C ASP A 163 -17.78 -7.45 3.43
N PHE A 164 -17.61 -6.21 3.89
CA PHE A 164 -16.40 -5.76 4.54
C PHE A 164 -16.59 -4.66 5.58
N ASP A 165 -15.70 -4.67 6.56
CA ASP A 165 -15.50 -3.60 7.53
C ASP A 165 -14.48 -2.62 6.97
N ARG A 166 -14.87 -1.35 6.78
CA ARG A 166 -13.95 -0.29 6.39
C ARG A 166 -13.27 0.31 7.61
N TYR A 167 -11.94 0.30 7.58
CA TYR A 167 -11.07 1.01 8.52
C TYR A 167 -10.43 2.20 7.83
N GLU A 168 -10.34 3.36 8.52
CA GLU A 168 -9.79 4.58 7.94
C GLU A 168 -8.70 5.17 8.83
N LEU A 169 -7.69 5.75 8.17
CA LEU A 169 -6.66 6.61 8.76
C LEU A 169 -6.68 7.96 8.05
N ILE A 170 -6.77 9.05 8.82
CA ILE A 170 -6.64 10.41 8.29
C ILE A 170 -5.15 10.76 8.34
N VAL A 171 -4.57 11.04 7.18
CA VAL A 171 -3.22 11.57 7.02
C VAL A 171 -3.35 13.03 6.58
N ARG A 172 -2.82 13.95 7.40
CA ARG A 172 -2.80 15.36 7.03
C ARG A 172 -1.55 15.62 6.20
N ALA A 173 -1.72 16.21 5.03
CA ALA A 173 -0.60 16.80 4.31
C ALA A 173 0.11 17.83 5.22
N PRO A 174 1.46 17.92 5.18
CA PRO A 174 2.15 18.98 5.86
C PRO A 174 1.56 20.33 5.38
N VAL A 175 1.17 21.19 6.34
CA VAL A 175 0.75 22.56 6.03
C VAL A 175 2.00 23.26 5.51
N VAL A 176 2.07 23.47 4.20
CA VAL A 176 3.08 24.35 3.62
C VAL A 176 2.74 25.76 4.08
N PRO A 177 3.59 26.42 4.88
CA PRO A 177 3.30 27.80 5.27
C PRO A 177 3.18 28.66 4.02
N ALA A 178 2.15 29.52 3.98
CA ALA A 178 1.98 30.44 2.87
C ALA A 178 3.28 31.25 2.69
N PRO A 179 3.75 31.47 1.44
CA PRO A 179 4.91 32.30 1.21
C PRO A 179 4.68 33.69 1.84
N PRO A 180 5.71 34.30 2.43
CA PRO A 180 5.57 35.63 3.03
C PRO A 180 5.01 36.63 1.98
N PRO A 181 4.17 37.57 2.39
CA PRO A 181 3.61 38.55 1.47
C PRO A 181 4.75 39.31 0.79
N GLN A 182 4.71 39.34 -0.53
CA GLN A 182 5.69 40.08 -1.32
C GLN A 182 5.58 41.58 -0.96
N PRO A 183 6.71 42.27 -0.75
CA PRO A 183 6.69 43.70 -0.52
C PRO A 183 6.02 44.39 -1.72
N ARG A 184 4.99 45.14 -1.44
CA ARG A 184 4.34 45.98 -2.45
C ARG A 184 5.36 47.02 -2.91
N HIS A 185 5.87 46.84 -4.13
CA HIS A 185 6.63 47.91 -4.77
C HIS A 185 5.72 49.09 -4.97
N GLY A 186 5.92 50.12 -4.14
CA GLY A 186 5.23 51.39 -4.30
C GLY A 186 5.63 52.02 -5.62
N LEU A 187 4.66 52.21 -6.47
CA LEU A 187 4.78 53.12 -7.62
C LEU A 187 4.96 54.54 -7.11
N ARG A 188 6.11 55.13 -7.37
CA ARG A 188 6.31 56.59 -7.36
C ARG A 188 6.04 57.11 -8.76
#